data_fe962a056d5271276ae14ac12e9fda04
#
_entry.id   fe962a056d5271276ae14ac12e9fda04
#
_cell.length_a   1.000
_cell.length_b   1.000
_cell.length_c   1.000
_cell.angle_alpha   90.00
_cell.angle_beta   90.00
_cell.angle_gamma   90.00
#
_symmetry.space_group_name_H-M   'P 1'
#
loop_
_entity.id
_entity.type
_entity.pdbx_description
1 polymer ?
#
loop_
_entity_poly.entity_id
_entity_poly.type
_entity_poly.pdbx_seq_one_letter_code
_entity_poly.pdbx_strand_id
1 'polypeptide(L)'
;MIIRPAAASDLPALRPVFEAAKGIMRADGNLDQWSAPGFPPEDLLLRDIARGGGYVIEDRWPVGAGHDEKRDDVVVMPGSTGHLALRAYFALLPSPEPTYDRIDGAWLTDEPYGVIHRIASYPEDHGIFAAIIDFAAARYAHLRIDTHRDNRIMQHLIAKHGFTYCGIIWLTDGTPRLAYERPPGR
;
A
#
# COMPACT_ATOMS: atom_id res chain seq x y z
N MET A 1 -1.92 -1.54 -16.11
CA MET A 1 -2.34 -1.63 -14.69
C MET A 1 -3.76 -1.12 -14.55
N ILE A 2 -4.61 -1.80 -13.80
CA ILE A 2 -5.98 -1.39 -13.45
C ILE A 2 -6.05 -1.34 -11.93
N ILE A 3 -6.56 -0.23 -11.38
CA ILE A 3 -6.83 -0.10 -9.94
C ILE A 3 -8.34 -0.25 -9.73
N ARG A 4 -8.74 -1.18 -8.88
CA ARG A 4 -10.14 -1.38 -8.48
C ARG A 4 -10.29 -1.56 -6.98
N PRO A 5 -11.50 -1.35 -6.42
CA PRO A 5 -11.78 -1.75 -5.05
C PRO A 5 -11.47 -3.24 -4.84
N ALA A 6 -10.88 -3.55 -3.69
CA ALA A 6 -10.67 -4.92 -3.27
C ALA A 6 -11.98 -5.55 -2.80
N ALA A 7 -12.12 -6.84 -3.00
CA ALA A 7 -13.22 -7.65 -2.50
C ALA A 7 -12.70 -8.74 -1.54
N ALA A 8 -13.56 -9.28 -0.68
CA ALA A 8 -13.17 -10.36 0.22
C ALA A 8 -12.65 -11.61 -0.53
N SER A 9 -13.12 -11.82 -1.75
CA SER A 9 -12.64 -12.90 -2.64
C SER A 9 -11.20 -12.73 -3.10
N ASP A 10 -10.60 -11.53 -2.96
CA ASP A 10 -9.19 -11.28 -3.32
C ASP A 10 -8.22 -11.77 -2.24
N LEU A 11 -8.67 -11.97 -0.99
CA LEU A 11 -7.81 -12.29 0.15
C LEU A 11 -6.85 -13.46 -0.08
N PRO A 12 -7.25 -14.59 -0.69
CA PRO A 12 -6.31 -15.67 -0.97
C PRO A 12 -5.16 -15.25 -1.89
N ALA A 13 -5.44 -14.40 -2.90
CA ALA A 13 -4.45 -13.90 -3.85
C ALA A 13 -3.58 -12.76 -3.27
N LEU A 14 -4.01 -12.11 -2.19
CA LEU A 14 -3.23 -11.07 -1.50
C LEU A 14 -2.11 -11.64 -0.62
N ARG A 15 -2.24 -12.86 -0.12
CA ARG A 15 -1.23 -13.47 0.77
C ARG A 15 0.17 -13.50 0.13
N PRO A 16 0.36 -14.02 -1.10
CA PRO A 16 1.68 -14.01 -1.75
C PRO A 16 2.20 -12.59 -1.99
N VAL A 17 1.34 -11.61 -2.29
CA VAL A 17 1.74 -10.20 -2.45
C VAL A 17 2.34 -9.64 -1.16
N PHE A 18 1.70 -9.88 -0.01
CA PHE A 18 2.22 -9.44 1.28
C PHE A 18 3.51 -10.17 1.68
N GLU A 19 3.62 -11.46 1.40
CA GLU A 19 4.87 -12.20 1.67
C GLU A 19 6.02 -11.71 0.77
N ALA A 20 5.77 -11.40 -0.50
CA ALA A 20 6.75 -10.77 -1.38
C ALA A 20 7.20 -9.40 -0.83
N ALA A 21 6.27 -8.54 -0.42
CA ALA A 21 6.59 -7.24 0.18
C ALA A 21 7.43 -7.38 1.47
N LYS A 22 7.12 -8.34 2.34
CA LYS A 22 7.96 -8.66 3.51
C LYS A 22 9.36 -9.14 3.10
N GLY A 23 9.45 -9.89 2.00
CA GLY A 23 10.73 -10.32 1.42
C GLY A 23 11.60 -9.12 1.04
N ILE A 24 11.02 -8.11 0.39
CA ILE A 24 11.69 -6.85 0.04
C ILE A 24 12.17 -6.14 1.31
N MET A 25 11.30 -6.00 2.31
CA MET A 25 11.65 -5.34 3.58
C MET A 25 12.83 -6.03 4.26
N ARG A 26 12.80 -7.37 4.37
CA ARG A 26 13.90 -8.14 4.97
C ARG A 26 15.21 -7.99 4.21
N ALA A 27 15.17 -7.98 2.89
CA ALA A 27 16.35 -7.79 2.04
C ALA A 27 16.99 -6.40 2.20
N ASP A 28 16.17 -5.37 2.51
CA ASP A 28 16.61 -3.99 2.77
C ASP A 28 16.98 -3.73 4.25
N GLY A 29 16.96 -4.78 5.11
CA GLY A 29 17.30 -4.68 6.53
C GLY A 29 16.18 -4.16 7.43
N ASN A 30 14.97 -3.98 6.91
CA ASN A 30 13.77 -3.64 7.68
C ASN A 30 13.14 -4.92 8.25
N LEU A 31 13.59 -5.32 9.43
CA LEU A 31 13.18 -6.59 10.05
C LEU A 31 11.96 -6.45 10.98
N ASP A 32 11.65 -5.24 11.41
CA ASP A 32 10.65 -4.97 12.45
C ASP A 32 9.27 -4.63 11.88
N GLN A 33 9.22 -3.96 10.72
CA GLN A 33 7.96 -3.63 10.09
C GLN A 33 7.27 -4.90 9.57
N TRP A 34 6.02 -5.11 9.97
CA TRP A 34 5.22 -6.28 9.60
C TRP A 34 5.83 -7.64 10.02
N SER A 35 6.66 -7.63 11.07
CA SER A 35 7.33 -8.83 11.55
C SER A 35 6.40 -9.85 12.21
N ALA A 36 5.24 -9.42 12.70
CA ALA A 36 4.26 -10.31 13.31
C ALA A 36 3.80 -11.40 12.32
N PRO A 37 3.73 -12.67 12.75
CA PRO A 37 3.23 -13.75 11.92
C PRO A 37 1.82 -13.43 11.38
N GLY A 38 1.61 -13.66 10.07
CA GLY A 38 0.32 -13.41 9.43
C GLY A 38 -0.06 -11.93 9.24
N PHE A 39 0.86 -10.99 9.47
CA PHE A 39 0.58 -9.58 9.21
C PHE A 39 0.61 -9.28 7.68
N PRO A 40 -0.29 -8.40 7.16
CA PRO A 40 -1.44 -7.84 7.88
C PRO A 40 -2.49 -8.92 8.19
N PRO A 41 -3.14 -8.86 9.38
CA PRO A 41 -4.18 -9.83 9.70
C PRO A 41 -5.39 -9.66 8.77
N GLU A 42 -6.04 -10.76 8.47
CA GLU A 42 -7.14 -10.79 7.48
C GLU A 42 -8.31 -9.88 7.87
N ASP A 43 -8.63 -9.80 9.16
CA ASP A 43 -9.68 -8.92 9.67
C ASP A 43 -9.36 -7.43 9.47
N LEU A 44 -8.09 -7.03 9.43
CA LEU A 44 -7.68 -5.67 9.08
C LEU A 44 -7.97 -5.38 7.60
N LEU A 45 -7.63 -6.32 6.71
CA LEU A 45 -7.92 -6.17 5.28
C LEU A 45 -9.43 -6.16 5.01
N LEU A 46 -10.19 -7.01 5.69
CA LEU A 46 -11.65 -7.00 5.61
C LEU A 46 -12.26 -5.67 6.09
N ARG A 47 -11.70 -5.07 7.14
CA ARG A 47 -12.13 -3.72 7.59
C ARG A 47 -11.84 -2.64 6.54
N ASP A 48 -10.68 -2.68 5.88
CA ASP A 48 -10.36 -1.74 4.79
C ASP A 48 -11.35 -1.90 3.63
N ILE A 49 -11.62 -3.14 3.23
CA ILE A 49 -12.59 -3.47 2.17
C ILE A 49 -14.00 -2.97 2.54
N ALA A 50 -14.46 -3.28 3.75
CA ALA A 50 -15.79 -2.89 4.22
C ALA A 50 -15.98 -1.37 4.29
N ARG A 51 -14.91 -0.61 4.54
CA ARG A 51 -14.90 0.86 4.52
C ARG A 51 -14.79 1.44 3.11
N GLY A 52 -14.66 0.60 2.08
CA GLY A 52 -14.42 1.04 0.70
C GLY A 52 -13.02 1.62 0.47
N GLY A 53 -12.07 1.37 1.40
CA GLY A 53 -10.72 1.91 1.37
C GLY A 53 -9.65 0.91 0.93
N GLY A 54 -9.96 -0.37 0.78
CA GLY A 54 -9.05 -1.37 0.23
C GLY A 54 -9.06 -1.37 -1.29
N TYR A 55 -7.87 -1.37 -1.92
CA TYR A 55 -7.71 -1.39 -3.38
C TYR A 55 -6.67 -2.41 -3.80
N VAL A 56 -6.90 -2.99 -4.97
CA VAL A 56 -5.94 -3.88 -5.65
C VAL A 56 -5.51 -3.29 -6.99
N ILE A 57 -4.29 -3.61 -7.37
CA ILE A 57 -3.76 -3.31 -8.69
C ILE A 57 -3.64 -4.62 -9.45
N GLU A 58 -4.22 -4.65 -10.65
CA GLU A 58 -4.19 -5.79 -11.56
C GLU A 58 -3.46 -5.44 -12.84
N ASP A 59 -2.80 -6.42 -13.42
CA ASP A 59 -2.28 -6.33 -14.76
C ASP A 59 -3.01 -7.28 -15.69
N ARG A 60 -3.33 -6.82 -16.90
CA ARG A 60 -3.88 -7.69 -17.94
C ARG A 60 -2.72 -8.41 -18.61
N TRP A 61 -2.65 -9.70 -18.41
CA TRP A 61 -1.77 -10.54 -19.20
C TRP A 61 -2.40 -10.75 -20.58
N PRO A 62 -1.70 -10.41 -21.70
CA PRO A 62 -2.23 -10.68 -23.04
C PRO A 62 -2.39 -12.21 -23.22
N VAL A 63 -3.57 -12.64 -23.64
CA VAL A 63 -3.83 -14.03 -24.04
C VAL A 63 -2.86 -14.36 -25.18
N GLY A 64 -1.92 -15.31 -24.96
CA GLY A 64 -0.96 -15.75 -25.97
C GLY A 64 0.50 -15.36 -25.74
N ALA A 65 0.84 -14.58 -24.72
CA ALA A 65 2.24 -14.46 -24.28
C ALA A 65 2.62 -15.74 -23.52
N GLY A 66 3.62 -16.48 -24.04
CA GLY A 66 4.02 -17.79 -23.54
C GLY A 66 4.18 -17.84 -22.02
N HIS A 67 3.64 -18.90 -21.45
CA HIS A 67 3.80 -19.21 -20.04
C HIS A 67 5.29 -19.40 -19.72
N ASP A 68 5.85 -18.53 -18.90
CA ASP A 68 7.03 -18.91 -18.13
C ASP A 68 6.51 -19.83 -17.00
N GLU A 69 6.79 -21.14 -17.08
CA GLU A 69 6.23 -22.22 -16.24
C GLU A 69 6.57 -22.10 -14.73
N LYS A 70 7.06 -20.95 -14.25
CA LYS A 70 7.52 -20.75 -12.88
C LYS A 70 6.63 -19.86 -12.01
N ARG A 71 5.42 -19.48 -12.48
CA ARG A 71 4.50 -18.65 -11.68
C ARG A 71 3.20 -19.42 -11.39
N ASP A 72 3.20 -20.18 -10.32
CA ASP A 72 2.05 -20.94 -9.82
C ASP A 72 0.94 -20.06 -9.19
N ASP A 73 1.10 -18.72 -9.20
CA ASP A 73 0.24 -17.81 -8.44
C ASP A 73 -0.82 -17.08 -9.28
N VAL A 74 -1.14 -17.60 -10.47
CA VAL A 74 -2.20 -17.02 -11.31
C VAL A 74 -3.56 -17.54 -10.87
N VAL A 75 -4.31 -16.72 -10.15
CA VAL A 75 -5.73 -17.02 -9.85
C VAL A 75 -6.56 -16.76 -11.10
N VAL A 76 -6.95 -17.86 -11.76
CA VAL A 76 -7.87 -17.84 -12.91
C VAL A 76 -9.30 -17.67 -12.39
N MET A 77 -9.92 -16.51 -12.65
CA MET A 77 -11.35 -16.33 -12.37
C MET A 77 -12.18 -16.89 -13.51
N PRO A 78 -13.19 -17.78 -13.24
CA PRO A 78 -14.06 -18.34 -14.27
C PRO A 78 -14.82 -17.24 -15.04
N GLY A 79 -14.66 -17.21 -16.36
CA GLY A 79 -15.42 -16.31 -17.25
C GLY A 79 -14.67 -15.07 -17.75
N SER A 80 -13.39 -14.86 -17.41
CA SER A 80 -12.58 -13.79 -17.98
C SER A 80 -11.86 -14.25 -19.25
N THR A 81 -11.97 -13.51 -20.34
CA THR A 81 -11.21 -13.71 -21.58
C THR A 81 -9.75 -13.25 -21.51
N GLY A 82 -9.22 -13.04 -20.30
CA GLY A 82 -7.83 -12.69 -20.01
C GLY A 82 -7.54 -12.97 -18.54
N HIS A 83 -6.35 -13.51 -18.25
CA HIS A 83 -5.90 -13.69 -16.87
C HIS A 83 -5.55 -12.34 -16.26
N LEU A 84 -6.30 -11.91 -15.23
CA LEU A 84 -5.94 -10.76 -14.41
C LEU A 84 -5.05 -11.25 -13.28
N ALA A 85 -3.78 -10.85 -13.28
CA ALA A 85 -2.88 -11.13 -12.18
C ALA A 85 -2.95 -9.98 -11.17
N LEU A 86 -3.24 -10.31 -9.92
CA LEU A 86 -3.21 -9.35 -8.83
C LEU A 86 -1.75 -9.03 -8.51
N ARG A 87 -1.36 -7.75 -8.61
CA ARG A 87 0.02 -7.28 -8.53
C ARG A 87 0.34 -6.54 -7.24
N ALA A 88 -0.63 -5.80 -6.70
CA ALA A 88 -0.42 -5.00 -5.50
C ALA A 88 -1.71 -4.81 -4.71
N TYR A 89 -1.54 -4.43 -3.45
CA TYR A 89 -2.58 -3.95 -2.55
C TYR A 89 -2.15 -2.64 -1.92
N PHE A 90 -3.12 -1.77 -1.65
CA PHE A 90 -2.97 -0.62 -0.76
C PHE A 90 -4.31 -0.26 -0.13
N ALA A 91 -4.26 0.44 1.00
CA ALA A 91 -5.43 1.06 1.57
C ALA A 91 -5.34 2.58 1.40
N LEU A 92 -6.46 3.20 1.03
CA LEU A 92 -6.65 4.65 0.95
C LEU A 92 -7.90 5.00 1.76
N LEU A 93 -7.72 5.64 2.89
CA LEU A 93 -8.76 5.93 3.87
C LEU A 93 -8.92 7.44 4.06
N PRO A 94 -10.15 7.95 4.31
CA PRO A 94 -10.33 9.35 4.67
C PRO A 94 -9.84 9.63 6.09
N SER A 95 -9.44 10.89 6.35
CA SER A 95 -9.25 11.39 7.72
C SER A 95 -10.57 11.37 8.53
N PRO A 96 -10.52 11.32 9.88
CA PRO A 96 -9.31 11.28 10.71
C PRO A 96 -8.67 9.89 10.77
N GLU A 97 -7.33 9.86 10.91
CA GLU A 97 -6.56 8.66 11.25
C GLU A 97 -6.14 8.78 12.72
N PRO A 98 -6.66 7.94 13.64
CA PRO A 98 -6.42 8.11 15.08
C PRO A 98 -4.94 8.08 15.50
N THR A 99 -4.11 7.34 14.77
CA THR A 99 -2.66 7.28 15.05
C THR A 99 -1.92 8.57 14.66
N TYR A 100 -2.59 9.48 13.94
CA TYR A 100 -2.02 10.76 13.48
C TYR A 100 -2.41 11.95 14.39
N ASP A 101 -3.24 11.73 15.41
CA ASP A 101 -3.65 12.77 16.36
C ASP A 101 -2.49 13.28 17.21
N ARG A 102 -1.52 12.40 17.51
CA ARG A 102 -0.30 12.73 18.23
C ARG A 102 0.92 12.64 17.33
N ILE A 103 1.60 13.75 17.13
CA ILE A 103 2.85 13.82 16.37
C ILE A 103 3.93 14.54 17.19
N ASP A 104 5.14 13.98 17.19
CA ASP A 104 6.35 14.69 17.62
C ASP A 104 6.94 15.37 16.39
N GLY A 105 6.58 16.64 16.23
CA GLY A 105 6.75 17.45 15.04
C GLY A 105 5.49 18.24 14.75
N ALA A 106 5.20 18.53 13.50
CA ALA A 106 3.99 19.24 13.11
C ALA A 106 3.55 18.86 11.70
N TRP A 107 2.26 18.64 11.52
CA TRP A 107 1.64 18.56 10.21
C TRP A 107 1.70 19.94 9.52
N LEU A 108 1.73 19.94 8.19
CA LEU A 108 1.82 21.19 7.40
C LEU A 108 0.48 21.90 7.34
N THR A 109 -0.63 21.18 7.45
CA THR A 109 -1.98 21.73 7.42
C THR A 109 -2.93 20.90 8.29
N ASP A 110 -4.07 21.49 8.69
CA ASP A 110 -5.17 20.83 9.40
C ASP A 110 -6.33 20.46 8.48
N GLU A 111 -6.14 20.61 7.17
CA GLU A 111 -7.16 20.27 6.18
C GLU A 111 -7.45 18.77 6.13
N PRO A 112 -8.68 18.36 5.74
CA PRO A 112 -9.00 16.95 5.52
C PRO A 112 -8.06 16.29 4.50
N TYR A 113 -7.66 15.04 4.77
CA TYR A 113 -6.66 14.33 3.98
C TYR A 113 -7.06 12.87 3.70
N GLY A 114 -6.46 12.30 2.67
CA GLY A 114 -6.45 10.86 2.47
C GLY A 114 -5.18 10.23 3.06
N VAL A 115 -5.35 9.07 3.71
CA VAL A 115 -4.24 8.32 4.29
C VAL A 115 -3.96 7.10 3.45
N ILE A 116 -2.68 6.91 3.09
CA ILE A 116 -2.23 5.73 2.34
C ILE A 116 -1.56 4.77 3.30
N HIS A 117 -2.07 3.54 3.37
CA HIS A 117 -1.54 2.49 4.25
C HIS A 117 -1.33 1.17 3.50
N ARG A 118 -0.51 0.28 4.08
CA ARG A 118 -0.40 -1.15 3.71
C ARG A 118 -0.07 -1.38 2.25
N ILE A 119 0.83 -0.56 1.68
CA ILE A 119 1.30 -0.77 0.31
C ILE A 119 2.12 -2.05 0.25
N ALA A 120 1.70 -2.97 -0.60
CA ALA A 120 2.40 -4.22 -0.89
C ALA A 120 2.39 -4.48 -2.40
N SER A 121 3.51 -4.96 -2.94
CA SER A 121 3.65 -5.36 -4.34
C SER A 121 4.75 -6.41 -4.48
N TYR A 122 4.83 -7.04 -5.64
CA TYR A 122 5.97 -7.87 -6.00
C TYR A 122 7.21 -7.02 -6.33
N PRO A 123 8.43 -7.54 -6.14
CA PRO A 123 9.68 -6.79 -6.35
C PRO A 123 9.92 -6.42 -7.82
N GLU A 124 9.41 -7.20 -8.75
CA GLU A 124 9.53 -6.95 -10.19
C GLU A 124 8.56 -5.91 -10.73
N ASP A 125 7.57 -5.48 -9.93
CA ASP A 125 6.55 -4.51 -10.36
C ASP A 125 7.04 -3.08 -10.15
N HIS A 126 7.31 -2.41 -11.25
CA HIS A 126 7.77 -1.02 -11.23
C HIS A 126 6.60 -0.04 -11.45
N GLY A 127 6.72 1.14 -10.86
CA GLY A 127 5.72 2.21 -11.03
C GLY A 127 4.46 2.08 -10.17
N ILE A 128 4.35 1.02 -9.35
CA ILE A 128 3.20 0.79 -8.46
C ILE A 128 2.96 1.98 -7.53
N PHE A 129 4.01 2.47 -6.87
CA PHE A 129 3.87 3.60 -5.94
C PHE A 129 3.40 4.87 -6.65
N ALA A 130 3.92 5.17 -7.85
CA ALA A 130 3.47 6.30 -8.66
C ALA A 130 1.98 6.19 -9.01
N ALA A 131 1.54 5.01 -9.46
CA ALA A 131 0.14 4.75 -9.79
C ALA A 131 -0.79 4.92 -8.56
N ILE A 132 -0.33 4.49 -7.38
CA ILE A 132 -1.07 4.68 -6.12
C ILE A 132 -1.19 6.18 -5.79
N ILE A 133 -0.10 6.95 -5.93
CA ILE A 133 -0.12 8.39 -5.63
C ILE A 133 -1.03 9.13 -6.60
N ASP A 134 -0.98 8.82 -7.90
CA ASP A 134 -1.85 9.44 -8.90
C ASP A 134 -3.34 9.11 -8.63
N PHE A 135 -3.63 7.86 -8.29
CA PHE A 135 -4.97 7.42 -7.91
C PHE A 135 -5.48 8.11 -6.64
N ALA A 136 -4.62 8.25 -5.62
CA ALA A 136 -4.98 8.90 -4.37
C ALA A 136 -5.17 10.41 -4.54
N ALA A 137 -4.27 11.06 -5.30
CA ALA A 137 -4.33 12.50 -5.57
C ALA A 137 -5.57 12.92 -6.40
N ALA A 138 -6.09 12.02 -7.23
CA ALA A 138 -7.35 12.24 -7.94
C ALA A 138 -8.59 12.23 -7.01
N ARG A 139 -8.46 11.74 -5.76
CA ARG A 139 -9.54 11.62 -4.76
C ARG A 139 -9.39 12.56 -3.58
N TYR A 140 -8.15 12.82 -3.19
CA TYR A 140 -7.79 13.66 -2.06
C TYR A 140 -6.70 14.62 -2.50
N ALA A 141 -6.99 15.91 -2.48
CA ALA A 141 -5.99 16.94 -2.80
C ALA A 141 -4.82 16.96 -1.80
N HIS A 142 -5.07 16.46 -0.58
CA HIS A 142 -4.15 16.40 0.54
C HIS A 142 -3.93 14.94 0.95
N LEU A 143 -2.68 14.50 1.06
CA LEU A 143 -2.32 13.11 1.36
C LEU A 143 -1.35 13.04 2.54
N ARG A 144 -1.54 12.04 3.40
CA ARG A 144 -0.60 11.66 4.46
C ARG A 144 -0.22 10.19 4.33
N ILE A 145 1.00 9.88 4.74
CA ILE A 145 1.55 8.52 4.75
C ILE A 145 2.58 8.39 5.85
N ASP A 146 2.73 7.21 6.41
CA ASP A 146 3.79 6.90 7.36
C ASP A 146 4.59 5.67 6.93
N THR A 147 5.81 5.54 7.47
CA THR A 147 6.64 4.36 7.25
C THR A 147 7.59 4.10 8.42
N HIS A 148 8.11 2.88 8.50
CA HIS A 148 9.14 2.53 9.49
C HIS A 148 10.48 3.21 9.15
N ARG A 149 11.25 3.58 10.19
CA ARG A 149 12.57 4.23 10.02
C ARG A 149 13.57 3.40 9.19
N ASP A 150 13.43 2.06 9.20
CA ASP A 150 14.31 1.17 8.45
C ASP A 150 13.80 0.84 7.04
N ASN A 151 12.60 1.31 6.67
CA ASN A 151 12.08 1.16 5.32
C ASN A 151 12.62 2.27 4.39
N ARG A 152 13.88 2.15 4.01
CA ARG A 152 14.59 3.16 3.18
C ARG A 152 13.99 3.28 1.79
N ILE A 153 13.54 2.16 1.23
CA ILE A 153 12.88 2.12 -0.09
C ILE A 153 11.63 3.01 -0.04
N MET A 154 10.76 2.82 0.95
CA MET A 154 9.54 3.61 1.07
C MET A 154 9.83 5.08 1.35
N GLN A 155 10.79 5.40 2.22
CA GLN A 155 11.21 6.78 2.48
C GLN A 155 11.68 7.49 1.20
N HIS A 156 12.47 6.81 0.37
CA HIS A 156 12.91 7.33 -0.93
C HIS A 156 11.72 7.59 -1.87
N LEU A 157 10.79 6.63 -1.98
CA LEU A 157 9.62 6.76 -2.82
C LEU A 157 8.71 7.91 -2.36
N ILE A 158 8.45 8.03 -1.07
CA ILE A 158 7.67 9.10 -0.45
C ILE A 158 8.28 10.47 -0.79
N ALA A 159 9.58 10.64 -0.55
CA ALA A 159 10.28 11.90 -0.85
C ALA A 159 10.25 12.23 -2.35
N LYS A 160 10.49 11.24 -3.22
CA LYS A 160 10.45 11.39 -4.67
C LYS A 160 9.09 11.87 -5.20
N HIS A 161 7.99 11.52 -4.51
CA HIS A 161 6.63 11.90 -4.92
C HIS A 161 6.10 13.15 -4.19
N GLY A 162 6.98 13.97 -3.64
CA GLY A 162 6.67 15.30 -3.15
C GLY A 162 6.07 15.37 -1.76
N PHE A 163 6.23 14.32 -0.96
CA PHE A 163 5.88 14.38 0.46
C PHE A 163 6.99 15.02 1.27
N THR A 164 6.60 15.78 2.28
CA THR A 164 7.48 16.42 3.25
C THR A 164 7.44 15.66 4.55
N TYR A 165 8.59 15.40 5.16
CA TYR A 165 8.67 14.83 6.50
C TYR A 165 8.10 15.81 7.54
N CYS A 166 7.21 15.32 8.41
CA CYS A 166 6.49 16.10 9.41
C CYS A 166 6.86 15.77 10.85
N GLY A 167 7.39 14.59 11.11
CA GLY A 167 7.72 14.17 12.47
C GLY A 167 7.51 12.69 12.71
N ILE A 168 7.33 12.32 13.99
CA ILE A 168 7.11 10.93 14.42
C ILE A 168 5.71 10.79 14.98
N ILE A 169 4.98 9.77 14.49
CA ILE A 169 3.71 9.31 15.08
C ILE A 169 3.93 7.96 15.77
N TRP A 170 2.98 7.54 16.58
CA TRP A 170 3.02 6.24 17.25
C TRP A 170 1.79 5.41 16.89
N LEU A 171 2.03 4.17 16.51
CA LEU A 171 0.96 3.20 16.33
C LEU A 171 0.34 2.81 17.69
N THR A 172 -0.78 2.12 17.66
CA THR A 172 -1.50 1.68 18.87
C THR A 172 -0.67 0.74 19.76
N ASP A 173 0.31 0.04 19.20
CA ASP A 173 1.28 -0.80 19.93
C ASP A 173 2.48 -0.02 20.47
N GLY A 174 2.51 1.31 20.31
CA GLY A 174 3.57 2.19 20.75
C GLY A 174 4.78 2.24 19.81
N THR A 175 4.76 1.57 18.67
CA THR A 175 5.88 1.62 17.72
C THR A 175 5.89 2.94 16.95
N PRO A 176 7.08 3.62 16.82
CA PRO A 176 7.20 4.88 16.12
C PRO A 176 7.16 4.68 14.60
N ARG A 177 6.65 5.70 13.89
CA ARG A 177 6.67 5.81 12.43
C ARG A 177 7.09 7.20 12.01
N LEU A 178 7.83 7.29 10.92
CA LEU A 178 8.13 8.55 10.24
C LEU A 178 6.89 8.97 9.47
N ALA A 179 6.38 10.14 9.76
CA ALA A 179 5.16 10.70 9.20
C ALA A 179 5.46 11.75 8.12
N TYR A 180 4.71 11.70 7.05
CA TYR A 180 4.91 12.54 5.87
C TYR A 180 3.57 13.07 5.37
N GLU A 181 3.61 14.27 4.79
CA GLU A 181 2.46 14.97 4.26
C GLU A 181 2.76 15.58 2.90
N ARG A 182 1.77 15.49 2.01
CA ARG A 182 1.75 16.17 0.72
C ARG A 182 0.51 17.05 0.66
N PRO A 183 0.64 18.37 0.88
CA PRO A 183 -0.48 19.31 0.81
C PRO A 183 -0.95 19.52 -0.64
N PRO A 184 -2.14 20.12 -0.83
CA PRO A 184 -2.64 20.50 -2.15
C PRO A 184 -1.67 21.39 -2.92
N GLY A 185 -1.56 21.19 -4.24
CA GLY A 185 -0.85 22.13 -5.13
C GLY A 185 0.68 21.98 -5.20
N ARG A 186 1.21 20.85 -4.76
CA ARG A 186 2.63 20.50 -4.98
C ARG A 186 2.80 19.27 -5.83
#